data_0182573f2feaef931f6c0d15e8ced3d8
#
_entry.id   0182573f2feaef931f6c0d15e8ced3d8
#
_cell.length_a   1.000
_cell.length_b   1.000
_cell.length_c   1.000
_cell.angle_alpha   90.00
_cell.angle_beta   90.00
_cell.angle_gamma   90.00
#
_symmetry.space_group_name_H-M   'P 1'
#
loop_
_entity.id
_entity.type
_entity.pdbx_description
1 polymer ?
#
loop_
_entity_poly.entity_id
_entity_poly.type
_entity_poly.pdbx_seq_one_letter_code
_entity_poly.pdbx_strand_id
1 'polypeptide(L)'
;MIPVGYMAKRVATHPDWLRADQVKDIYSVSNCVSRDFADYINFWRHNGYWLFDSPRIIIELAAEHNISLGDVKFFYYEVYEQQWDEDASTWKPFEPEAAFTTHVEVPPQKCLEGYDVVSFWGQTAPECSYLSCNSMAATLDVNEHCLISTFGEAKRLVESKVFENCEPGPCRIFAVYSLSGD
;
A
#
# COMPACT_ATOMS: atom_id res chain seq x y z
N MET A 1 12.63 -6.18 4.20
CA MET A 1 11.23 -5.72 4.38
C MET A 1 10.86 -5.86 5.84
N ILE A 2 10.13 -4.92 6.40
CA ILE A 2 9.64 -4.93 7.78
C ILE A 2 8.10 -5.00 7.80
N PRO A 3 7.49 -5.76 8.71
CA PRO A 3 6.05 -5.81 8.91
C PRO A 3 5.49 -4.43 9.26
N VAL A 4 4.42 -3.98 8.57
CA VAL A 4 3.84 -2.66 8.83
C VAL A 4 2.33 -2.67 9.04
N GLY A 5 1.64 -3.77 8.79
CA GLY A 5 0.24 -3.92 9.20
C GLY A 5 -0.70 -4.42 8.13
N TYR A 6 -1.98 -4.21 8.41
CA TYR A 6 -3.11 -4.74 7.65
C TYR A 6 -4.07 -3.64 7.23
N MET A 7 -4.77 -3.88 6.13
CA MET A 7 -5.91 -3.07 5.72
C MET A 7 -6.95 -3.97 5.03
N ALA A 8 -8.22 -3.68 5.28
CA ALA A 8 -9.30 -4.20 4.47
C ALA A 8 -9.69 -3.16 3.41
N LYS A 9 -9.80 -3.58 2.16
CA LYS A 9 -10.05 -2.66 1.05
C LYS A 9 -11.20 -3.13 0.17
N ARG A 10 -12.03 -2.17 -0.26
CA ARG A 10 -12.90 -2.35 -1.41
C ARG A 10 -12.07 -2.13 -2.66
N VAL A 11 -11.65 -3.25 -3.23
CA VAL A 11 -10.75 -3.26 -4.38
C VAL A 11 -11.46 -2.68 -5.60
N ALA A 12 -10.85 -1.68 -6.24
CA ALA A 12 -11.32 -1.17 -7.50
C ALA A 12 -10.98 -2.15 -8.63
N THR A 13 -11.97 -2.45 -9.44
CA THR A 13 -11.77 -3.11 -10.73
C THR A 13 -11.15 -2.11 -11.71
N HIS A 14 -10.60 -2.61 -12.81
CA HIS A 14 -9.94 -1.78 -13.83
C HIS A 14 -10.72 -0.50 -14.15
N PRO A 15 -10.24 0.69 -13.76
CA PRO A 15 -10.94 1.91 -14.07
C PRO A 15 -10.66 2.36 -15.53
N ASP A 16 -11.66 2.94 -16.19
CA ASP A 16 -11.59 3.33 -17.61
C ASP A 16 -10.44 4.29 -17.96
N TRP A 17 -9.96 5.06 -16.98
CA TRP A 17 -8.87 6.01 -17.17
C TRP A 17 -7.48 5.34 -17.13
N LEU A 18 -7.35 4.16 -16.53
CA LEU A 18 -6.08 3.44 -16.43
C LEU A 18 -5.81 2.67 -17.73
N ARG A 19 -4.95 3.21 -18.57
CA ARG A 19 -4.59 2.62 -19.87
C ARG A 19 -3.56 1.49 -19.72
N ALA A 20 -3.93 0.42 -19.04
CA ALA A 20 -3.09 -0.74 -18.77
C ALA A 20 -3.95 -2.00 -18.85
N ASP A 21 -4.15 -2.52 -20.07
CA ASP A 21 -5.11 -3.60 -20.39
C ASP A 21 -4.85 -4.90 -19.59
N GLN A 22 -3.62 -5.11 -19.11
CA GLN A 22 -3.25 -6.26 -18.28
C GLN A 22 -3.79 -6.18 -16.85
N VAL A 23 -4.12 -4.97 -16.36
CA VAL A 23 -4.63 -4.76 -15.00
C VAL A 23 -6.09 -5.16 -14.91
N LYS A 24 -6.45 -6.04 -14.00
CA LYS A 24 -7.83 -6.44 -13.71
C LYS A 24 -8.41 -5.71 -12.51
N ASP A 25 -7.60 -5.56 -11.47
CA ASP A 25 -7.95 -4.87 -10.24
C ASP A 25 -6.73 -4.17 -9.65
N ILE A 26 -6.93 -3.36 -8.61
CA ILE A 26 -5.86 -2.52 -8.06
C ILE A 26 -5.62 -2.86 -6.59
N TYR A 27 -4.48 -3.47 -6.30
CA TYR A 27 -4.02 -3.85 -4.96
C TYR A 27 -2.99 -2.85 -4.41
N SER A 28 -3.30 -1.57 -4.44
CA SER A 28 -2.41 -0.56 -3.88
C SER A 28 -2.50 -0.49 -2.36
N VAL A 29 -1.39 -0.16 -1.69
CA VAL A 29 -1.42 0.23 -0.27
C VAL A 29 -2.10 1.59 -0.07
N SER A 30 -2.02 2.47 -1.05
CA SER A 30 -2.71 3.78 -1.06
C SER A 30 -4.23 3.60 -1.13
N ASN A 31 -4.98 4.54 -0.55
CA ASN A 31 -6.45 4.58 -0.61
C ASN A 31 -7.01 5.39 -1.78
N CYS A 32 -6.16 5.95 -2.65
CA CYS A 32 -6.60 6.84 -3.73
C CYS A 32 -7.55 6.17 -4.72
N VAL A 33 -7.37 4.90 -5.01
CA VAL A 33 -8.18 4.15 -5.99
C VAL A 33 -9.01 3.07 -5.31
N SER A 34 -8.39 2.20 -4.52
CA SER A 34 -9.08 1.15 -3.77
C SER A 34 -9.33 1.62 -2.34
N ARG A 35 -10.61 1.83 -2.00
CA ARG A 35 -11.01 2.49 -0.74
C ARG A 35 -10.70 1.63 0.48
N ASP A 36 -10.04 2.23 1.45
CA ASP A 36 -9.69 1.62 2.72
C ASP A 36 -10.88 1.51 3.67
N PHE A 37 -10.85 0.49 4.52
CA PHE A 37 -11.76 0.37 5.65
C PHE A 37 -11.75 1.63 6.54
N ALA A 38 -10.60 2.25 6.74
CA ALA A 38 -10.43 3.45 7.54
C ALA A 38 -11.29 4.64 7.06
N ASP A 39 -11.68 4.69 5.79
CA ASP A 39 -12.57 5.73 5.25
C ASP A 39 -13.99 5.69 5.85
N TYR A 40 -14.37 4.60 6.51
CA TYR A 40 -15.70 4.39 7.09
C TYR A 40 -15.77 4.64 8.59
N ILE A 41 -14.62 4.94 9.23
CA ILE A 41 -14.54 5.26 10.65
C ILE A 41 -14.00 6.68 10.84
N ASN A 42 -14.66 7.47 11.69
CA ASN A 42 -14.29 8.87 11.90
C ASN A 42 -13.01 9.05 12.71
N PHE A 43 -12.64 8.04 13.48
CA PHE A 43 -11.44 8.05 14.32
C PHE A 43 -10.93 6.64 14.55
N TRP A 44 -9.62 6.47 14.38
CA TRP A 44 -8.90 5.26 14.74
C TRP A 44 -7.43 5.57 15.02
N ARG A 45 -6.80 4.72 15.80
CA ARG A 45 -5.39 4.85 16.12
C ARG A 45 -4.57 4.09 15.09
N HIS A 46 -3.57 4.75 14.55
CA HIS A 46 -2.69 4.19 13.52
C HIS A 46 -1.31 3.83 14.08
N ASN A 47 -0.64 2.93 13.40
CA ASN A 47 0.68 2.43 13.78
C ASN A 47 1.86 3.17 13.11
N GLY A 48 1.69 4.41 12.72
CA GLY A 48 2.68 5.18 11.99
C GLY A 48 2.60 5.01 10.46
N TYR A 49 2.05 3.90 9.97
CA TYR A 49 1.79 3.65 8.55
C TYR A 49 0.32 3.77 8.16
N TRP A 50 -0.53 4.19 9.07
CA TRP A 50 -1.99 4.23 8.92
C TRP A 50 -2.59 2.86 8.57
N LEU A 51 -2.01 1.83 9.16
CA LEU A 51 -2.42 0.44 9.04
C LEU A 51 -2.79 -0.12 10.41
N PHE A 52 -3.43 -1.27 10.44
CA PHE A 52 -3.82 -1.97 11.66
C PHE A 52 -2.82 -3.07 12.00
N ASP A 53 -2.59 -3.30 13.27
CA ASP A 53 -1.62 -4.32 13.74
C ASP A 53 -2.10 -5.75 13.50
N SER A 54 -3.43 -5.97 13.37
CA SER A 54 -3.99 -7.29 13.06
C SER A 54 -5.36 -7.19 12.35
N PRO A 55 -5.78 -8.22 11.62
CA PRO A 55 -7.12 -8.29 11.02
C PRO A 55 -8.24 -8.26 12.06
N ARG A 56 -7.97 -8.79 13.26
CA ARG A 56 -8.95 -8.81 14.37
C ARG A 56 -9.40 -7.41 14.76
N ILE A 57 -8.48 -6.45 14.81
CA ILE A 57 -8.81 -5.04 15.12
C ILE A 57 -9.79 -4.48 14.09
N ILE A 58 -9.59 -4.77 12.80
CA ILE A 58 -10.50 -4.34 11.73
C ILE A 58 -11.90 -4.95 11.92
N ILE A 59 -11.96 -6.24 12.25
CA ILE A 59 -13.23 -6.95 12.46
C ILE A 59 -13.98 -6.40 13.69
N GLU A 60 -13.28 -6.16 14.79
CA GLU A 60 -13.85 -5.58 16.01
C GLU A 60 -14.40 -4.17 15.76
N LEU A 61 -13.65 -3.30 15.09
CA LEU A 61 -14.09 -1.96 14.73
C LEU A 61 -15.26 -1.99 13.74
N ALA A 62 -15.25 -2.89 12.75
CA ALA A 62 -16.37 -3.04 11.83
C ALA A 62 -17.66 -3.42 12.55
N ALA A 63 -17.58 -4.33 13.52
CA ALA A 63 -18.73 -4.71 14.34
C ALA A 63 -19.23 -3.56 15.23
N GLU A 64 -18.31 -2.82 15.87
CA GLU A 64 -18.65 -1.66 16.70
C GLU A 64 -19.36 -0.56 15.92
N HIS A 65 -18.92 -0.29 14.69
CA HIS A 65 -19.45 0.76 13.84
C HIS A 65 -20.51 0.29 12.83
N ASN A 66 -20.95 -0.98 12.90
CA ASN A 66 -21.91 -1.58 11.97
C ASN A 66 -21.50 -1.48 10.49
N ILE A 67 -20.21 -1.67 10.19
CA ILE A 67 -19.66 -1.63 8.84
C ILE A 67 -19.64 -3.05 8.26
N SER A 68 -20.20 -3.22 7.05
CA SER A 68 -20.15 -4.51 6.36
C SER A 68 -18.75 -4.76 5.79
N LEU A 69 -18.24 -5.96 6.04
CA LEU A 69 -16.98 -6.47 5.45
C LEU A 69 -17.20 -7.46 4.30
N GLY A 70 -18.44 -7.60 3.82
CA GLY A 70 -18.80 -8.63 2.83
C GLY A 70 -18.20 -8.44 1.44
N ASP A 71 -17.70 -7.24 1.11
CA ASP A 71 -17.16 -6.85 -0.19
C ASP A 71 -15.70 -6.34 -0.11
N VAL A 72 -15.00 -6.67 0.98
CA VAL A 72 -13.61 -6.26 1.16
C VAL A 72 -12.66 -7.44 1.02
N LYS A 73 -11.43 -7.14 0.59
CA LYS A 73 -10.29 -8.03 0.68
C LYS A 73 -9.38 -7.58 1.80
N PHE A 74 -8.80 -8.51 2.54
CA PHE A 74 -7.80 -8.25 3.55
C PHE A 74 -6.41 -8.34 2.96
N PHE A 75 -5.60 -7.34 3.23
CA PHE A 75 -4.21 -7.30 2.83
C PHE A 75 -3.30 -7.18 4.04
N TYR A 76 -2.13 -7.76 3.93
CA TYR A 76 -1.01 -7.56 4.83
C TYR A 76 0.13 -6.90 4.04
N TYR A 77 0.84 -5.98 4.70
CA TYR A 77 1.89 -5.21 4.06
C TYR A 77 3.21 -5.32 4.82
N GLU A 78 4.27 -5.38 4.05
CA GLU A 78 5.63 -5.14 4.51
C GLU A 78 6.21 -3.96 3.72
N VAL A 79 7.12 -3.19 4.33
CA VAL A 79 7.74 -2.05 3.66
C VAL A 79 9.26 -2.19 3.62
N TYR A 80 9.89 -1.65 2.61
CA TYR A 80 11.33 -1.49 2.61
C TYR A 80 11.73 -0.48 3.70
N GLU A 81 12.67 -0.85 4.55
CA GLU A 81 13.10 -0.06 5.73
C GLU A 81 13.66 1.33 5.40
N GLN A 82 13.95 1.59 4.14
CA GLN A 82 14.43 2.87 3.65
C GLN A 82 13.39 3.54 2.76
N GLN A 83 13.37 4.87 2.78
CA GLN A 83 12.67 5.68 1.81
C GLN A 83 13.64 6.28 0.80
N TRP A 84 13.17 6.51 -0.42
CA TRP A 84 13.92 7.22 -1.43
C TRP A 84 13.76 8.72 -1.23
N ASP A 85 14.89 9.42 -1.10
CA ASP A 85 14.97 10.87 -1.10
C ASP A 85 15.31 11.33 -2.52
N GLU A 86 14.35 11.96 -3.18
CA GLU A 86 14.48 12.39 -4.58
C GLU A 86 15.54 13.49 -4.75
N ASP A 87 15.58 14.45 -3.83
CA ASP A 87 16.54 15.57 -3.86
C ASP A 87 17.97 15.08 -3.72
N ALA A 88 18.20 14.18 -2.77
CA ALA A 88 19.49 13.59 -2.53
C ALA A 88 19.83 12.40 -3.44
N SER A 89 18.85 11.88 -4.19
CA SER A 89 18.96 10.67 -5.03
C SER A 89 19.60 9.50 -4.26
N THR A 90 19.08 9.22 -3.07
CA THR A 90 19.62 8.18 -2.20
C THR A 90 18.55 7.57 -1.29
N TRP A 91 18.79 6.33 -0.87
CA TRP A 91 17.98 5.67 0.16
C TRP A 91 18.39 6.14 1.55
N LYS A 92 17.41 6.47 2.39
CA LYS A 92 17.60 6.88 3.78
C LYS A 92 16.73 6.03 4.70
N PRO A 93 17.24 5.58 5.87
CA PRO A 93 16.41 4.95 6.88
C PRO A 93 15.28 5.88 7.30
N PHE A 94 14.09 5.33 7.42
CA PHE A 94 12.93 6.09 7.88
C PHE A 94 11.93 5.17 8.59
N GLU A 95 11.47 5.59 9.75
CA GLU A 95 10.42 4.95 10.51
C GLU A 95 9.43 6.04 10.96
N PRO A 96 8.16 5.99 10.55
CA PRO A 96 7.18 6.99 10.94
C PRO A 96 6.81 6.85 12.41
N GLU A 97 6.47 7.97 13.04
CA GLU A 97 6.05 8.01 14.43
C GLU A 97 4.65 7.35 14.59
N ALA A 98 4.56 6.34 15.42
CA ALA A 98 3.31 5.69 15.77
C ALA A 98 2.56 6.44 16.87
N ALA A 99 1.23 6.44 16.82
CA ALA A 99 0.38 7.04 17.84
C ALA A 99 0.32 6.23 19.15
N PHE A 100 0.81 4.99 19.13
CA PHE A 100 0.83 4.07 20.29
C PHE A 100 1.91 3.01 20.07
N THR A 101 2.19 2.20 21.11
CA THR A 101 3.07 1.04 20.95
C THR A 101 2.42 0.03 20.03
N THR A 102 3.07 -0.26 18.92
CA THR A 102 2.59 -1.15 17.87
C THR A 102 3.21 -2.53 17.99
N HIS A 103 2.46 -3.53 17.58
CA HIS A 103 2.95 -4.89 17.44
C HIS A 103 2.20 -5.58 16.30
N VAL A 104 2.79 -5.52 15.12
CA VAL A 104 2.17 -6.11 13.92
C VAL A 104 2.28 -7.64 13.97
N GLU A 105 1.15 -8.31 13.92
CA GLU A 105 1.09 -9.76 13.81
C GLU A 105 1.50 -10.20 12.40
N VAL A 106 2.47 -11.09 12.29
CA VAL A 106 2.85 -11.66 10.98
C VAL A 106 1.93 -12.83 10.66
N PRO A 107 1.18 -12.80 9.52
CA PRO A 107 0.26 -13.87 9.21
C PRO A 107 1.02 -15.17 8.89
N PRO A 108 0.52 -16.34 9.34
CA PRO A 108 1.16 -17.63 9.08
C PRO A 108 1.06 -18.04 7.60
N GLN A 109 0.06 -17.53 6.90
CA GLN A 109 -0.17 -17.77 5.48
C GLN A 109 -0.44 -16.43 4.78
N LYS A 110 0.32 -16.15 3.75
CA LYS A 110 0.19 -14.95 2.91
C LYS A 110 0.69 -15.24 1.51
N CYS A 111 0.05 -14.65 0.51
CA CYS A 111 0.49 -14.74 -0.88
C CYS A 111 1.05 -13.38 -1.29
N LEU A 112 2.30 -13.34 -1.75
CA LEU A 112 2.87 -12.11 -2.30
C LEU A 112 2.23 -11.83 -3.66
N GLU A 113 1.56 -10.70 -3.76
CA GLU A 113 0.93 -10.22 -4.99
C GLU A 113 1.86 -9.35 -5.83
N GLY A 114 2.79 -8.65 -5.20
CA GLY A 114 3.77 -7.79 -5.84
C GLY A 114 4.19 -6.61 -4.98
N TYR A 115 4.72 -5.58 -5.64
CA TYR A 115 5.29 -4.40 -4.99
C TYR A 115 4.64 -3.12 -5.50
N ASP A 116 4.21 -2.27 -4.59
CA ASP A 116 3.71 -0.93 -4.86
C ASP A 116 4.79 0.11 -4.53
N VAL A 117 4.84 1.19 -5.32
CA VAL A 117 5.71 2.35 -5.04
C VAL A 117 4.81 3.53 -4.77
N VAL A 118 4.89 4.07 -3.57
CA VAL A 118 3.98 5.12 -3.12
C VAL A 118 4.72 6.32 -2.58
N SER A 119 4.14 7.52 -2.79
CA SER A 119 4.61 8.73 -2.13
C SER A 119 4.36 8.67 -0.63
N PHE A 120 5.27 9.27 0.13
CA PHE A 120 5.22 9.36 1.58
C PHE A 120 5.55 10.81 2.02
N TRP A 121 4.96 11.76 1.30
CA TRP A 121 5.29 13.18 1.45
C TRP A 121 5.00 13.72 2.83
N GLY A 122 3.82 13.41 3.38
CA GLY A 122 3.45 13.77 4.76
C GLY A 122 4.22 12.99 5.83
N GLN A 123 4.99 11.98 5.45
CA GLN A 123 5.80 11.10 6.31
C GLN A 123 4.99 10.34 7.38
N THR A 124 3.70 10.26 7.22
CA THR A 124 2.80 9.61 8.19
C THR A 124 1.95 8.50 7.57
N ALA A 125 1.72 8.53 6.26
CA ALA A 125 0.85 7.56 5.59
C ALA A 125 1.31 7.28 4.16
N PRO A 126 0.96 6.11 3.58
CA PRO A 126 1.02 5.88 2.15
C PRO A 126 0.02 6.80 1.45
N GLU A 127 0.48 7.74 0.64
CA GLU A 127 -0.40 8.73 0.01
C GLU A 127 -0.85 8.27 -1.37
N CYS A 128 -0.03 8.45 -2.40
CA CYS A 128 -0.40 8.09 -3.77
C CYS A 128 0.50 6.98 -4.32
N SER A 129 -0.10 5.95 -4.88
CA SER A 129 0.62 4.96 -5.69
C SER A 129 1.01 5.56 -7.03
N TYR A 130 2.28 5.51 -7.39
CA TYR A 130 2.73 5.96 -8.69
C TYR A 130 2.19 5.09 -9.81
N LEU A 131 1.98 3.80 -9.55
CA LEU A 131 1.48 2.86 -10.53
C LEU A 131 0.02 3.12 -10.88
N SER A 132 -0.84 3.22 -9.88
CA SER A 132 -2.27 3.40 -10.08
C SER A 132 -2.68 4.87 -10.15
N CYS A 133 -2.42 5.69 -9.12
CA CYS A 133 -2.90 7.08 -9.07
C CYS A 133 -2.26 7.96 -10.16
N ASN A 134 -0.96 7.79 -10.42
CA ASN A 134 -0.24 8.53 -11.46
C ASN A 134 -0.21 7.82 -12.82
N SER A 135 -0.94 6.72 -12.96
CA SER A 135 -1.11 5.96 -14.21
C SER A 135 0.21 5.43 -14.82
N MET A 136 1.27 5.26 -14.02
CA MET A 136 2.54 4.73 -14.52
C MET A 136 2.42 3.28 -15.00
N ALA A 137 1.41 2.54 -14.54
CA ALA A 137 1.07 1.22 -15.06
C ALA A 137 0.80 1.17 -16.58
N ALA A 138 0.47 2.31 -17.19
CA ALA A 138 0.30 2.40 -18.64
C ALA A 138 1.63 2.27 -19.44
N THR A 139 2.76 2.50 -18.77
CA THR A 139 4.10 2.54 -19.41
C THR A 139 5.09 1.55 -18.79
N LEU A 140 4.76 0.99 -17.65
CA LEU A 140 5.60 0.04 -16.92
C LEU A 140 5.02 -1.36 -17.00
N ASP A 141 5.90 -2.36 -16.86
CA ASP A 141 5.48 -3.74 -16.74
C ASP A 141 4.92 -4.00 -15.33
N VAL A 142 3.61 -4.10 -15.23
CA VAL A 142 2.89 -4.43 -14.00
C VAL A 142 2.04 -5.67 -14.21
N ASN A 143 1.77 -6.38 -13.12
CA ASN A 143 0.91 -7.54 -13.13
C ASN A 143 -0.59 -7.18 -13.17
N GLU A 144 -1.45 -8.19 -13.12
CA GLU A 144 -2.91 -8.02 -13.15
C GLU A 144 -3.51 -7.26 -11.97
N HIS A 145 -2.73 -7.03 -10.90
CA HIS A 145 -3.10 -6.29 -9.70
C HIS A 145 -2.49 -4.87 -9.64
N CYS A 146 -1.96 -4.39 -10.77
CA CYS A 146 -1.30 -3.08 -10.85
C CYS A 146 -0.05 -2.96 -9.97
N LEU A 147 0.71 -4.03 -9.81
CA LEU A 147 1.91 -4.11 -8.98
C LEU A 147 3.13 -4.55 -9.80
N ILE A 148 4.31 -4.11 -9.39
CA ILE A 148 5.60 -4.58 -9.93
C ILE A 148 5.88 -5.98 -9.38
N SER A 149 6.30 -6.90 -10.22
CA SER A 149 6.42 -8.31 -9.85
C SER A 149 7.56 -8.61 -8.87
N THR A 150 8.64 -7.82 -8.86
CA THR A 150 9.80 -8.08 -7.99
C THR A 150 10.29 -6.83 -7.27
N PHE A 151 10.83 -7.02 -6.06
CA PHE A 151 11.45 -5.94 -5.30
C PHE A 151 12.64 -5.30 -6.04
N GLY A 152 13.47 -6.12 -6.68
CA GLY A 152 14.63 -5.62 -7.43
C GLY A 152 14.23 -4.70 -8.57
N GLU A 153 13.15 -5.00 -9.27
CA GLU A 153 12.62 -4.15 -10.33
C GLU A 153 12.01 -2.86 -9.77
N ALA A 154 11.21 -2.94 -8.71
CA ALA A 154 10.66 -1.77 -8.04
C ALA A 154 11.78 -0.81 -7.60
N LYS A 155 12.82 -1.34 -6.96
CA LYS A 155 13.98 -0.57 -6.52
C LYS A 155 14.73 0.07 -7.70
N ARG A 156 14.98 -0.70 -8.76
CA ARG A 156 15.64 -0.20 -9.98
C ARG A 156 14.86 0.95 -10.64
N LEU A 157 13.54 0.84 -10.71
CA LEU A 157 12.68 1.89 -11.29
C LEU A 157 12.75 3.18 -10.48
N VAL A 158 12.73 3.10 -9.15
CA VAL A 158 12.92 4.26 -8.27
C VAL A 158 14.29 4.90 -8.50
N GLU A 159 15.36 4.12 -8.45
CA GLU A 159 16.75 4.59 -8.62
C GLU A 159 17.02 5.19 -10.01
N SER A 160 16.31 4.72 -11.04
CA SER A 160 16.39 5.26 -12.40
C SER A 160 15.52 6.51 -12.64
N LYS A 161 14.88 7.04 -11.59
CA LYS A 161 14.05 8.25 -11.60
C LYS A 161 12.85 8.19 -12.56
N VAL A 162 12.34 7.01 -12.83
CA VAL A 162 11.16 6.82 -13.70
C VAL A 162 9.93 7.54 -13.11
N PHE A 163 9.89 7.75 -11.80
CA PHE A 163 8.78 8.40 -11.09
C PHE A 163 8.97 9.91 -10.83
N GLU A 164 10.02 10.54 -11.37
CA GLU A 164 10.39 11.96 -11.11
C GLU A 164 9.26 12.97 -11.43
N ASN A 165 8.32 12.63 -12.31
CA ASN A 165 7.18 13.48 -12.66
C ASN A 165 5.86 13.03 -12.00
N CYS A 166 5.92 12.15 -11.02
CA CYS A 166 4.78 11.72 -10.23
C CYS A 166 4.53 12.67 -9.04
N GLU A 167 3.78 12.21 -8.04
CA GLU A 167 3.59 12.96 -6.81
C GLU A 167 4.92 13.31 -6.14
N PRO A 168 5.09 14.54 -5.63
CA PRO A 168 6.36 14.97 -5.03
C PRO A 168 6.62 14.27 -3.70
N GLY A 169 7.89 14.33 -3.30
CA GLY A 169 8.34 13.90 -1.98
C GLY A 169 8.94 12.50 -1.94
N PRO A 170 9.40 12.08 -0.77
CA PRO A 170 10.02 10.78 -0.63
C PRO A 170 9.04 9.66 -0.95
N CYS A 171 9.54 8.56 -1.53
CA CYS A 171 8.73 7.40 -1.81
C CYS A 171 9.23 6.14 -1.11
N ARG A 172 8.35 5.17 -0.99
CA ARG A 172 8.62 3.87 -0.36
C ARG A 172 8.11 2.72 -1.21
N ILE A 173 8.78 1.57 -1.05
CA ILE A 173 8.38 0.32 -1.71
C ILE A 173 7.69 -0.56 -0.68
N PHE A 174 6.44 -0.92 -0.95
CA PHE A 174 5.63 -1.84 -0.16
C PHE A 174 5.49 -3.18 -0.87
N ALA A 175 5.70 -4.27 -0.15
CA ALA A 175 5.26 -5.58 -0.56
C ALA A 175 3.79 -5.76 -0.15
N VAL A 176 2.96 -6.15 -1.10
CA VAL A 176 1.53 -6.33 -0.94
C VAL A 176 1.23 -7.82 -0.90
N TYR A 177 0.61 -8.27 0.17
CA TYR A 177 0.22 -9.67 0.33
C TYR A 177 -1.29 -9.78 0.47
N SER A 178 -1.91 -10.68 -0.27
CA SER A 178 -3.27 -11.13 0.03
C SER A 178 -3.22 -12.16 1.16
N LEU A 179 -4.27 -12.16 1.97
CA LEU A 179 -4.50 -13.19 2.94
C LEU A 179 -5.39 -14.26 2.32
N SER A 180 -4.98 -15.52 2.42
CA SER A 180 -5.83 -16.64 2.02
C SER A 180 -7.07 -16.58 2.91
N GLY A 181 -8.20 -16.17 2.32
CA GLY A 181 -9.47 -16.13 3.04
C GLY A 181 -9.91 -17.53 3.41
N ASP A 182 -10.34 -17.68 4.63
CA ASP A 182 -11.20 -18.78 5.04
C ASP A 182 -12.61 -18.57 4.48
#